data_ce2449d5e6d51d1144f5eec5e768e142
#
_entry.id   ce2449d5e6d51d1144f5eec5e768e142
#
_cell.length_a   1.000
_cell.length_b   1.000
_cell.length_c   1.000
_cell.angle_alpha   90.00
_cell.angle_beta   90.00
_cell.angle_gamma   90.00
#
_symmetry.space_group_name_H-M   'P 1'
#
loop_
_entity.id
_entity.type
_entity.pdbx_description
1 polymer ?
#
loop_
_entity_poly.entity_id
_entity_poly.type
_entity_poly.pdbx_seq_one_letter_code
_entity_poly.pdbx_strand_id
1 'polypeptide(L)' 'MIDFLTEKIFEESKDAGAYMEHSVACSDTTIKSTLNKIAEDELNHQKMLIKLLADIAK' A
#
# COMPACT_ATOMS: atom_id res chain seq x y z
N MET A 1 -11.87 -8.76 -13.89
CA MET A 1 -10.82 -7.71 -13.77
C MET A 1 -11.14 -6.68 -12.70
N ILE A 2 -12.35 -6.12 -12.70
CA ILE A 2 -12.75 -5.12 -11.68
C ILE A 2 -12.67 -5.68 -10.27
N ASP A 3 -13.18 -6.89 -10.04
CA ASP A 3 -13.14 -7.52 -8.72
C ASP A 3 -11.70 -7.78 -8.28
N PHE A 4 -10.84 -8.20 -9.20
CA PHE A 4 -9.42 -8.42 -8.92
C PHE A 4 -8.74 -7.11 -8.48
N LEU A 5 -8.97 -6.02 -9.22
CA LEU A 5 -8.38 -4.72 -8.91
C LEU A 5 -8.88 -4.17 -7.58
N THR A 6 -10.18 -4.30 -7.32
CA THR A 6 -10.77 -3.85 -6.05
C THR A 6 -10.15 -4.59 -4.87
N GLU A 7 -10.00 -5.91 -4.99
CA GLU A 7 -9.36 -6.73 -3.96
C GLU A 7 -7.91 -6.31 -3.73
N LYS A 8 -7.16 -6.07 -4.80
CA LYS A 8 -5.76 -5.64 -4.69
C LYS A 8 -5.63 -4.27 -4.05
N ILE A 9 -6.52 -3.34 -4.34
CA ILE A 9 -6.54 -2.03 -3.71
C ILE A 9 -6.68 -2.15 -2.20
N PHE A 10 -7.58 -3.01 -1.72
CA PHE A 10 -7.75 -3.26 -0.29
C PHE A 10 -6.53 -3.91 0.32
N GLU A 11 -5.93 -4.89 -0.36
CA GLU A 11 -4.71 -5.56 0.11
C GLU A 11 -3.56 -4.58 0.27
N GLU A 12 -3.33 -3.71 -0.73
CA GLU A 12 -2.26 -2.71 -0.68
C GLU A 12 -2.47 -1.73 0.48
N SER A 13 -3.71 -1.30 0.72
CA SER A 13 -4.04 -0.42 1.82
C SER A 13 -3.80 -1.09 3.18
N LYS A 14 -4.22 -2.34 3.33
CA LYS A 14 -4.03 -3.12 4.54
C LYS A 14 -2.54 -3.32 4.82
N ASP A 15 -1.78 -3.67 3.80
CA ASP A 15 -0.34 -3.92 3.91
C ASP A 15 0.40 -2.64 4.29
N ALA A 16 0.07 -1.51 3.65
CA ALA A 16 0.65 -0.22 4.00
C ALA A 16 0.40 0.14 5.46
N GLY A 17 -0.83 -0.07 5.94
CA GLY A 17 -1.19 0.17 7.33
C GLY A 17 -0.39 -0.69 8.30
N ALA A 18 -0.19 -1.97 7.98
CA ALA A 18 0.59 -2.89 8.80
C ALA A 18 2.06 -2.44 8.90
N TYR A 19 2.68 -2.07 7.78
CA TYR A 19 4.06 -1.59 7.78
C TYR A 19 4.21 -0.28 8.57
N MET A 20 3.26 0.64 8.44
CA MET A 20 3.27 1.89 9.21
C MET A 20 3.16 1.63 10.71
N GLU A 21 2.29 0.72 11.12
CA GLU A 21 2.08 0.36 12.51
C GLU A 21 3.36 -0.20 13.13
N HIS A 22 4.03 -1.12 12.42
CA HIS A 22 5.29 -1.68 12.86
C HIS A 22 6.41 -0.64 12.87
N SER A 23 6.42 0.27 11.92
CA SER A 23 7.38 1.37 11.86
C SER A 23 7.30 2.25 13.10
N VAL A 24 6.09 2.62 13.51
CA VAL A 24 5.88 3.46 14.69
C VAL A 24 6.36 2.77 15.97
N ALA A 25 6.17 1.45 16.07
CA ALA A 25 6.58 0.67 17.23
C ALA A 25 8.07 0.35 17.26
N CYS A 26 8.79 0.56 16.16
CA CYS A 26 10.19 0.19 16.03
C CYS A 26 11.12 1.31 16.52
N SER A 27 12.12 0.94 17.35
CA SER A 27 13.10 1.90 17.84
C SER A 27 14.36 1.99 16.98
N ASP A 28 14.60 1.00 16.12
CA ASP A 28 15.76 0.99 15.22
C ASP A 28 15.47 1.87 14.01
N THR A 29 16.29 2.92 13.81
CA THR A 29 16.04 3.91 12.76
C THR A 29 16.15 3.33 11.34
N THR A 30 17.06 2.38 11.13
CA THR A 30 17.22 1.75 9.82
C THR A 30 16.02 0.88 9.48
N ILE A 31 15.55 0.07 10.42
CA ILE A 31 14.38 -0.77 10.24
C ILE A 31 13.13 0.11 10.03
N LYS A 32 12.97 1.12 10.85
CA LYS A 32 11.85 2.07 10.76
C LYS A 32 11.81 2.74 9.38
N SER A 33 12.95 3.22 8.89
CA SER A 33 13.05 3.86 7.59
C SER A 33 12.68 2.90 6.46
N THR A 34 13.14 1.66 6.54
CA THR A 34 12.82 0.63 5.54
C THR A 34 11.33 0.29 5.54
N LEU A 35 10.73 0.14 6.72
CA LEU A 35 9.29 -0.15 6.82
C LEU A 35 8.45 1.01 6.26
N ASN A 36 8.86 2.25 6.53
CA ASN A 36 8.19 3.42 5.96
C ASN A 36 8.27 3.44 4.43
N LYS A 37 9.44 3.07 3.88
CA LYS A 37 9.63 3.00 2.43
C LYS A 37 8.72 1.95 1.81
N ILE A 38 8.60 0.79 2.44
CA ILE A 38 7.71 -0.28 1.97
C ILE A 38 6.26 0.20 2.00
N ALA A 39 5.86 0.88 3.08
CA ALA A 39 4.50 1.43 3.19
C ALA A 39 4.22 2.44 2.08
N GLU A 40 5.17 3.33 1.76
CA GLU A 40 5.04 4.28 0.66
C GLU A 40 4.86 3.57 -0.68
N ASP A 41 5.64 2.51 -0.92
CA ASP A 41 5.55 1.74 -2.16
C ASP A 41 4.17 1.08 -2.29
N GLU A 42 3.62 0.53 -1.19
CA GLU A 42 2.28 -0.05 -1.18
C GLU A 42 1.21 0.99 -1.51
N LEU A 43 1.33 2.20 -0.95
CA LEU A 43 0.40 3.28 -1.25
C LEU A 43 0.51 3.75 -2.71
N ASN A 44 1.71 3.77 -3.27
CA ASN A 44 1.91 4.10 -4.68
C ASN A 44 1.28 3.04 -5.58
N HIS A 45 1.42 1.75 -5.24
CA HIS A 45 0.75 0.66 -5.96
C HIS A 45 -0.77 0.83 -5.91
N GLN A 46 -1.31 1.20 -4.74
CA GLN A 46 -2.73 1.45 -4.58
C GLN A 46 -3.22 2.55 -5.53
N LYS A 47 -2.48 3.66 -5.64
CA LYS A 47 -2.82 4.75 -6.56
C LYS A 47 -2.84 4.29 -8.01
N MET A 48 -1.86 3.47 -8.40
CA MET A 48 -1.80 2.92 -9.76
C MET A 48 -2.99 2.02 -10.05
N LEU A 49 -3.37 1.19 -9.08
CA LEU A 49 -4.52 0.28 -9.22
C LEU A 49 -5.83 1.06 -9.30
N ILE A 50 -6.00 2.10 -8.51
CA ILE A 50 -7.19 2.97 -8.54
C ILE A 50 -7.33 3.63 -9.90
N LYS A 51 -6.23 4.15 -10.44
CA LYS A 51 -6.23 4.77 -11.76
C LYS A 51 -6.62 3.76 -12.85
N LEU A 52 -6.06 2.57 -12.79
CA LEU A 52 -6.38 1.50 -13.74
C LEU A 52 -7.85 1.13 -13.66
N LEU A 53 -8.38 0.98 -12.45
CA LEU A 53 -9.80 0.66 -12.24
C LEU A 53 -10.69 1.76 -12.81
N ALA A 54 -10.36 3.02 -12.60
CA ALA A 54 -11.11 4.15 -13.14
C ALA A 54 -11.11 4.12 -14.68
N ASP A 55 -9.97 3.80 -15.28
CA ASP A 55 -9.85 3.72 -16.75
C ASP A 55 -10.69 2.58 -17.32
N ILE A 56 -10.74 1.44 -16.63
CA ILE A 56 -11.54 0.29 -17.08
C ILE A 56 -13.04 0.53 -16.91
N ALA A 57 -13.42 1.24 -15.85
CA ALA A 57 -14.83 1.46 -15.49
C ALA A 57 -15.49 2.60 -16.25
N LYS A 58 -14.81 3.24 -17.16
CA LYS A 58 -15.37 4.32 -17.99
C LYS A 58 -16.56 3.89 -18.83
#